data_1f433dfcd1d5776edada9ca58c630a0d
#
_entry.id   1f433dfcd1d5776edada9ca58c630a0d
#
_cell.length_a   1.000
_cell.length_b   1.000
_cell.length_c   1.000
_cell.angle_alpha   90.00
_cell.angle_beta   90.00
_cell.angle_gamma   90.00
#
_symmetry.space_group_name_H-M   'P 1'
#
loop_
_entity.id
_entity.type
_entity.pdbx_description
1 polymer ?
#
loop_
_entity_poly.entity_id
_entity_poly.type
_entity_poly.pdbx_seq_one_letter_code
_entity_poly.pdbx_strand_id
1 'polypeptide(L)'
;AFTGAEKTRQGRFEMASGGTLFLDEIGDMPLPLQAKLLRAIETRTIQRVGGGKDIPVDLRLVCATHQNIEADIEAGKFRADLFYRINVFPIKLPALAERAVDIPQIVNALKKGLEKQSDIGKMPDFDESAMQEFMRYPWPGNVRELRNVIERACLLFPGSKLESKHVRDHLLRLRAPSPTEEQDALWAASADLRPDVLHDGETAETESPLPHPSHYKDWFAYFDTIDLRRHLQDVEIVLIEAALEKSDGMVSHAADSLKLRRTTLIEKMKKLLIQKPIV
;
A
#
# COMPACT_ATOMS: atom_id res chain seq x y z
N ALA A 1 -12.37 -19.88 30.90
CA ALA A 1 -11.88 -19.03 31.97
C ALA A 1 -10.36 -19.13 32.04
N PHE A 2 -9.67 -18.09 31.57
CA PHE A 2 -8.21 -18.01 31.75
C PHE A 2 -7.96 -17.48 33.14
N THR A 3 -7.76 -18.37 34.08
CA THR A 3 -7.25 -18.10 35.42
C THR A 3 -5.72 -18.10 35.36
N GLY A 4 -5.15 -17.05 34.84
CA GLY A 4 -3.73 -16.75 34.99
C GLY A 4 -3.64 -15.38 35.61
N ALA A 5 -3.08 -15.23 36.81
CA ALA A 5 -2.77 -13.94 37.41
C ALA A 5 -1.82 -13.19 36.49
N GLU A 6 -2.38 -12.37 35.57
CA GLU A 6 -1.60 -11.50 34.73
C GLU A 6 -0.90 -10.49 35.61
N LYS A 7 0.41 -10.62 35.70
CA LYS A 7 1.27 -9.57 36.29
C LYS A 7 0.91 -8.25 35.64
N THR A 8 0.51 -7.28 36.45
CA THR A 8 0.15 -5.93 36.01
C THR A 8 1.29 -5.35 35.17
N ARG A 9 1.09 -5.27 33.85
CA ARG A 9 2.11 -4.80 32.91
C ARG A 9 2.00 -3.29 32.74
N GLN A 10 3.12 -2.59 32.88
CA GLN A 10 3.18 -1.14 32.61
C GLN A 10 2.93 -0.86 31.13
N GLY A 11 2.11 0.14 30.84
CA GLY A 11 1.85 0.63 29.49
C GLY A 11 2.97 1.49 28.94
N ARG A 12 3.00 1.71 27.62
CA ARG A 12 4.04 2.49 26.92
C ARG A 12 4.14 3.93 27.44
N PHE A 13 3.02 4.57 27.72
CA PHE A 13 2.97 5.92 28.30
C PHE A 13 3.62 5.99 29.67
N GLU A 14 3.32 5.01 30.52
CA GLU A 14 3.91 4.91 31.86
C GLU A 14 5.43 4.69 31.79
N MET A 15 5.87 3.81 30.89
CA MET A 15 7.30 3.54 30.67
C MET A 15 8.07 4.73 30.11
N ALA A 16 7.41 5.61 29.33
CA ALA A 16 8.01 6.81 28.75
C ALA A 16 7.97 8.02 29.66
N SER A 17 7.40 7.90 30.87
CA SER A 17 7.33 9.03 31.81
C SER A 17 8.74 9.48 32.21
N GLY A 18 8.96 10.79 32.19
CA GLY A 18 10.29 11.41 32.34
C GLY A 18 11.15 11.41 31.06
N GLY A 19 10.61 10.90 29.93
CA GLY A 19 11.34 10.80 28.67
C GLY A 19 10.53 11.26 27.45
N THR A 20 10.76 10.61 26.32
CA THR A 20 10.10 10.91 25.04
C THR A 20 9.35 9.68 24.54
N LEU A 21 8.10 9.88 24.16
CA LEU A 21 7.28 8.88 23.47
C LEU A 21 7.15 9.27 22.00
N PHE A 22 7.60 8.37 21.11
CA PHE A 22 7.42 8.51 19.67
C PHE A 22 6.23 7.67 19.22
N LEU A 23 5.25 8.31 18.56
CA LEU A 23 4.10 7.67 17.94
C LEU A 23 4.24 7.77 16.43
N ASP A 24 4.54 6.64 15.81
CA ASP A 24 4.61 6.52 14.35
C ASP A 24 3.24 6.24 13.77
N GLU A 25 2.99 6.73 12.56
CA GLU A 25 1.75 6.56 11.79
C GLU A 25 0.50 6.94 12.59
N ILE A 26 0.51 8.15 13.20
CA ILE A 26 -0.60 8.62 14.04
C ILE A 26 -1.92 8.73 13.25
N GLY A 27 -1.85 8.94 11.92
CA GLY A 27 -3.02 9.00 11.03
C GLY A 27 -3.79 7.68 10.95
N ASP A 28 -3.13 6.54 11.16
CA ASP A 28 -3.77 5.22 11.15
C ASP A 28 -4.47 4.87 12.48
N MET A 29 -4.39 5.76 13.47
CA MET A 29 -4.97 5.49 14.78
C MET A 29 -6.51 5.50 14.72
N PRO A 30 -7.21 4.45 15.18
CA PRO A 30 -8.67 4.42 15.23
C PRO A 30 -9.25 5.53 16.13
N LEU A 31 -10.39 6.13 15.74
CA LEU A 31 -11.06 7.22 16.45
C LEU A 31 -11.22 7.01 17.97
N PRO A 32 -11.58 5.80 18.47
CA PRO A 32 -11.66 5.57 19.92
C PRO A 32 -10.31 5.71 20.65
N LEU A 33 -9.20 5.39 19.97
CA LEU A 33 -7.86 5.56 20.54
C LEU A 33 -7.39 7.00 20.45
N GLN A 34 -7.78 7.75 19.42
CA GLN A 34 -7.52 9.18 19.32
C GLN A 34 -8.14 9.95 20.53
N ALA A 35 -9.37 9.59 20.92
CA ALA A 35 -10.02 10.18 22.10
C ALA A 35 -9.27 9.87 23.41
N LYS A 36 -8.76 8.65 23.56
CA LYS A 36 -7.94 8.27 24.72
C LYS A 36 -6.60 8.99 24.75
N LEU A 37 -5.97 9.14 23.58
CA LEU A 37 -4.72 9.88 23.43
C LEU A 37 -4.92 11.35 23.82
N LEU A 38 -5.96 12.00 23.29
CA LEU A 38 -6.29 13.37 23.62
C LEU A 38 -6.41 13.54 25.13
N ARG A 39 -7.21 12.68 25.80
CA ARG A 39 -7.37 12.72 27.26
C ARG A 39 -6.02 12.60 27.98
N ALA A 40 -5.16 11.64 27.54
CA ALA A 40 -3.85 11.44 28.16
C ALA A 40 -2.93 12.68 28.03
N ILE A 41 -2.99 13.38 26.89
CA ILE A 41 -2.22 14.62 26.66
C ILE A 41 -2.78 15.79 27.50
N GLU A 42 -4.08 15.91 27.62
CA GLU A 42 -4.75 17.01 28.37
C GLU A 42 -4.61 16.88 29.87
N THR A 43 -4.93 15.69 30.40
CA THR A 43 -4.94 15.44 31.85
C THR A 43 -3.57 15.07 32.40
N ARG A 44 -2.62 14.73 31.54
CA ARG A 44 -1.31 14.13 31.89
C ARG A 44 -1.45 12.91 32.81
N THR A 45 -2.53 12.16 32.61
CA THR A 45 -2.80 10.92 33.35
C THR A 45 -3.25 9.82 32.42
N ILE A 46 -2.96 8.59 32.79
CA ILE A 46 -3.41 7.39 32.07
C ILE A 46 -4.04 6.41 33.05
N GLN A 47 -4.84 5.48 32.51
CA GLN A 47 -5.35 4.34 33.27
C GLN A 47 -4.87 3.04 32.63
N ARG A 48 -4.49 2.06 33.42
CA ARG A 48 -4.19 0.72 32.91
C ARG A 48 -5.47 0.03 32.47
N VAL A 49 -5.35 -0.87 31.50
CA VAL A 49 -6.48 -1.67 31.02
C VAL A 49 -7.04 -2.50 32.19
N GLY A 50 -8.35 -2.38 32.46
CA GLY A 50 -9.01 -3.01 33.62
C GLY A 50 -8.75 -2.36 34.97
N GLY A 51 -7.98 -1.26 35.03
CA GLY A 51 -7.70 -0.49 36.24
C GLY A 51 -8.45 0.83 36.29
N GLY A 52 -8.95 1.23 37.48
CA GLY A 52 -9.63 2.51 37.70
C GLY A 52 -8.73 3.64 38.24
N LYS A 53 -7.42 3.37 38.48
CA LYS A 53 -6.52 4.36 39.09
C LYS A 53 -5.85 5.21 38.03
N ASP A 54 -5.93 6.54 38.20
CA ASP A 54 -5.19 7.49 37.40
C ASP A 54 -3.71 7.49 37.78
N ILE A 55 -2.85 7.37 36.78
CA ILE A 55 -1.40 7.36 36.91
C ILE A 55 -0.88 8.61 36.21
N PRO A 56 -0.21 9.52 36.91
CA PRO A 56 0.36 10.72 36.29
C PRO A 56 1.52 10.32 35.38
N VAL A 57 1.59 10.96 34.22
CA VAL A 57 2.68 10.79 33.25
C VAL A 57 3.17 12.16 32.80
N ASP A 58 4.48 12.35 32.82
CA ASP A 58 5.13 13.53 32.27
C ASP A 58 6.11 13.09 31.19
N LEU A 59 5.77 13.37 29.93
CA LEU A 59 6.54 12.93 28.79
C LEU A 59 6.52 13.96 27.65
N ARG A 60 7.55 13.93 26.84
CA ARG A 60 7.58 14.61 25.54
C ARG A 60 6.96 13.70 24.48
N LEU A 61 5.94 14.19 23.79
CA LEU A 61 5.30 13.47 22.69
C LEU A 61 5.89 13.94 21.35
N VAL A 62 6.25 12.99 20.50
CA VAL A 62 6.65 13.20 19.10
C VAL A 62 5.78 12.29 18.25
N CYS A 63 5.07 12.87 17.27
CA CYS A 63 4.19 12.13 16.36
C CYS A 63 4.73 12.21 14.94
N ALA A 64 4.55 11.14 14.16
CA ALA A 64 4.85 11.11 12.75
C ALA A 64 3.67 10.54 11.97
N THR A 65 3.50 10.99 10.73
CA THR A 65 2.54 10.44 9.77
C THR A 65 2.97 10.78 8.35
N HIS A 66 2.59 9.95 7.41
CA HIS A 66 2.70 10.22 5.98
C HIS A 66 1.38 10.71 5.37
N GLN A 67 0.29 10.67 6.13
CA GLN A 67 -1.05 11.03 5.68
C GLN A 67 -1.30 12.54 5.75
N ASN A 68 -2.24 12.99 4.92
CA ASN A 68 -2.77 14.35 5.01
C ASN A 68 -3.86 14.39 6.09
N ILE A 69 -3.47 14.74 7.33
CA ILE A 69 -4.37 14.76 8.49
C ILE A 69 -5.53 15.76 8.30
N GLU A 70 -5.31 16.86 7.59
CA GLU A 70 -6.37 17.85 7.33
C GLU A 70 -7.48 17.24 6.47
N ALA A 71 -7.13 16.50 5.41
CA ALA A 71 -8.09 15.76 4.61
C ALA A 71 -8.79 14.64 5.41
N ASP A 72 -8.08 14.00 6.34
CA ASP A 72 -8.67 12.97 7.20
C ASP A 72 -9.63 13.57 8.25
N ILE A 73 -9.41 14.80 8.68
CA ILE A 73 -10.35 15.55 9.52
C ILE A 73 -11.65 15.82 8.74
N GLU A 74 -11.55 16.32 7.52
CA GLU A 74 -12.70 16.56 6.65
C GLU A 74 -13.49 15.28 6.35
N ALA A 75 -12.78 14.17 6.17
CA ALA A 75 -13.37 12.84 5.98
C ALA A 75 -13.90 12.19 7.28
N GLY A 76 -13.76 12.84 8.44
CA GLY A 76 -14.18 12.29 9.72
C GLY A 76 -13.36 11.10 10.24
N LYS A 77 -12.17 10.87 9.68
CA LYS A 77 -11.26 9.79 10.09
C LYS A 77 -10.30 10.20 11.20
N PHE A 78 -10.02 11.50 11.32
CA PHE A 78 -9.17 12.05 12.36
C PHE A 78 -9.90 13.18 13.12
N ARG A 79 -9.65 13.28 14.41
CA ARG A 79 -10.30 14.30 15.28
C ARG A 79 -9.55 15.62 15.18
N ALA A 80 -10.27 16.68 14.92
CA ALA A 80 -9.72 18.03 14.87
C ALA A 80 -9.12 18.49 16.20
N ASP A 81 -9.76 18.15 17.33
CA ASP A 81 -9.29 18.52 18.68
C ASP A 81 -7.93 17.87 19.00
N LEU A 82 -7.73 16.62 18.64
CA LEU A 82 -6.43 15.95 18.76
C LEU A 82 -5.38 16.60 17.88
N PHE A 83 -5.72 16.88 16.61
CA PHE A 83 -4.80 17.52 15.67
C PHE A 83 -4.24 18.83 16.23
N TYR A 84 -5.10 19.75 16.66
CA TYR A 84 -4.65 21.04 17.23
C TYR A 84 -3.82 20.87 18.51
N ARG A 85 -4.00 19.77 19.23
CA ARG A 85 -3.23 19.51 20.44
C ARG A 85 -1.84 18.96 20.19
N ILE A 86 -1.65 18.18 19.14
CA ILE A 86 -0.34 17.60 18.76
C ILE A 86 0.43 18.43 17.75
N ASN A 87 -0.24 19.21 16.90
CA ASN A 87 0.37 20.01 15.83
C ASN A 87 0.90 21.36 16.34
N VAL A 88 1.66 21.33 17.44
CA VAL A 88 2.26 22.54 18.03
C VAL A 88 3.48 23.00 17.27
N PHE A 89 4.30 22.05 16.80
CA PHE A 89 5.52 22.32 16.08
C PHE A 89 5.66 21.33 14.89
N PRO A 90 5.05 21.63 13.74
CA PRO A 90 5.11 20.78 12.58
C PRO A 90 6.50 20.82 11.92
N ILE A 91 7.04 19.65 11.59
CA ILE A 91 8.29 19.48 10.85
C ILE A 91 7.99 18.69 9.60
N LYS A 92 8.14 19.31 8.43
CA LYS A 92 8.03 18.63 7.15
C LYS A 92 9.39 18.05 6.77
N LEU A 93 9.46 16.72 6.61
CA LEU A 93 10.64 16.04 6.10
C LEU A 93 10.61 16.03 4.57
N PRO A 94 11.63 16.58 3.88
CA PRO A 94 11.69 16.54 2.42
C PRO A 94 11.92 15.11 1.93
N ALA A 95 11.38 14.78 0.76
CA ALA A 95 11.68 13.53 0.07
C ALA A 95 13.17 13.44 -0.28
N LEU A 96 13.70 12.22 -0.45
CA LEU A 96 15.11 12.04 -0.80
C LEU A 96 15.48 12.68 -2.14
N ALA A 97 14.54 12.69 -3.09
CA ALA A 97 14.69 13.37 -4.38
C ALA A 97 14.91 14.89 -4.24
N GLU A 98 14.26 15.53 -3.25
CA GLU A 98 14.39 16.98 -2.99
C GLU A 98 15.73 17.34 -2.35
N ARG A 99 16.47 16.36 -1.82
CA ARG A 99 17.78 16.50 -1.20
C ARG A 99 18.79 15.51 -1.77
N ALA A 100 18.80 15.36 -3.09
CA ALA A 100 19.70 14.42 -3.79
C ALA A 100 21.19 14.65 -3.49
N VAL A 101 21.58 15.88 -3.14
CA VAL A 101 22.94 16.22 -2.72
C VAL A 101 23.41 15.51 -1.44
N ASP A 102 22.47 15.04 -0.62
CA ASP A 102 22.78 14.32 0.62
C ASP A 102 23.03 12.82 0.37
N ILE A 103 22.65 12.30 -0.81
CA ILE A 103 22.74 10.87 -1.13
C ILE A 103 24.14 10.30 -0.91
N PRO A 104 25.23 10.92 -1.35
CA PRO A 104 26.57 10.38 -1.10
C PRO A 104 26.90 10.21 0.39
N GLN A 105 26.48 11.13 1.23
CA GLN A 105 26.68 11.04 2.67
C GLN A 105 25.82 9.95 3.30
N ILE A 106 24.56 9.83 2.86
CA ILE A 106 23.63 8.79 3.32
C ILE A 106 24.14 7.41 2.91
N VAL A 107 24.62 7.23 1.66
CA VAL A 107 25.24 5.98 1.19
C VAL A 107 26.41 5.59 2.08
N ASN A 108 27.31 6.54 2.38
CA ASN A 108 28.46 6.28 3.24
C ASN A 108 28.03 5.89 4.67
N ALA A 109 27.01 6.54 5.21
CA ALA A 109 26.48 6.20 6.54
C ALA A 109 25.84 4.81 6.56
N LEU A 110 25.07 4.46 5.53
CA LEU A 110 24.46 3.14 5.37
C LEU A 110 25.52 2.05 5.22
N LYS A 111 26.55 2.24 4.39
CA LYS A 111 27.70 1.31 4.26
C LYS A 111 28.33 1.04 5.62
N LYS A 112 28.70 2.08 6.37
CA LYS A 112 29.28 1.94 7.72
C LYS A 112 28.35 1.22 8.71
N GLY A 113 27.03 1.40 8.57
CA GLY A 113 26.04 0.69 9.39
C GLY A 113 25.98 -0.80 9.06
N LEU A 114 26.02 -1.12 7.79
CA LEU A 114 25.97 -2.50 7.27
C LEU A 114 27.27 -3.28 7.55
N GLU A 115 28.43 -2.64 7.46
CA GLU A 115 29.73 -3.25 7.81
C GLU A 115 29.81 -3.80 9.26
N LYS A 116 29.01 -3.25 10.15
CA LYS A 116 28.92 -3.72 11.53
C LYS A 116 28.05 -4.97 11.70
N GLN A 117 27.30 -5.34 10.67
CA GLN A 117 26.45 -6.55 10.68
C GLN A 117 27.27 -7.72 10.10
N SER A 118 27.53 -8.73 10.91
CA SER A 118 28.47 -9.83 10.63
C SER A 118 28.12 -10.68 9.39
N ASP A 119 26.90 -10.58 8.86
CA ASP A 119 26.39 -11.44 7.80
C ASP A 119 26.47 -10.81 6.39
N ILE A 120 26.93 -9.56 6.28
CA ILE A 120 26.99 -8.87 5.00
C ILE A 120 28.44 -8.96 4.47
N GLY A 121 28.57 -9.48 3.25
CA GLY A 121 29.86 -9.61 2.59
C GLY A 121 30.63 -8.30 2.43
N LYS A 122 31.79 -8.37 1.75
CA LYS A 122 32.64 -7.18 1.54
C LYS A 122 31.88 -6.08 0.81
N MET A 123 31.88 -4.85 1.36
CA MET A 123 31.16 -3.70 0.77
C MET A 123 31.65 -3.38 -0.64
N PRO A 124 30.74 -3.15 -1.59
CA PRO A 124 31.09 -2.63 -2.91
C PRO A 124 31.52 -1.17 -2.80
N ASP A 125 32.32 -0.74 -3.76
CA ASP A 125 32.68 0.67 -3.94
C ASP A 125 31.88 1.27 -5.10
N PHE A 126 31.25 2.42 -4.88
CA PHE A 126 30.48 3.14 -5.90
C PHE A 126 31.35 4.27 -6.43
N ASP A 127 31.64 4.24 -7.73
CA ASP A 127 32.37 5.35 -8.35
C ASP A 127 31.47 6.59 -8.54
N GLU A 128 32.08 7.65 -9.07
CA GLU A 128 31.36 8.91 -9.28
C GLU A 128 30.19 8.76 -10.25
N SER A 129 30.32 7.90 -11.29
CA SER A 129 29.25 7.67 -12.26
C SER A 129 28.05 6.92 -11.65
N ALA A 130 28.31 5.94 -10.78
CA ALA A 130 27.30 5.25 -10.00
C ALA A 130 26.56 6.19 -9.03
N MET A 131 27.31 7.07 -8.39
CA MET A 131 26.76 8.05 -7.46
C MET A 131 25.86 9.07 -8.17
N GLN A 132 26.24 9.50 -9.38
CA GLN A 132 25.39 10.37 -10.21
C GLN A 132 24.08 9.71 -10.59
N GLU A 133 24.04 8.40 -10.86
CA GLU A 133 22.79 7.68 -11.11
C GLU A 133 21.90 7.65 -9.87
N PHE A 134 22.47 7.43 -8.68
CA PHE A 134 21.73 7.52 -7.43
C PHE A 134 21.13 8.91 -7.21
N MET A 135 21.87 9.98 -7.51
CA MET A 135 21.37 11.34 -7.36
C MET A 135 20.28 11.73 -8.35
N ARG A 136 20.21 11.08 -9.52
CA ARG A 136 19.18 11.31 -10.54
C ARG A 136 17.91 10.50 -10.32
N TYR A 137 17.99 9.42 -9.54
CA TYR A 137 16.86 8.54 -9.31
C TYR A 137 15.85 9.17 -8.34
N PRO A 138 14.53 9.05 -8.59
CA PRO A 138 13.49 9.75 -7.82
C PRO A 138 13.23 9.19 -6.41
N TRP A 139 13.74 8.01 -6.07
CA TRP A 139 13.65 7.38 -4.75
C TRP A 139 12.22 7.38 -4.15
N PRO A 140 11.20 6.77 -4.76
CA PRO A 140 9.85 6.74 -4.20
C PRO A 140 9.79 6.13 -2.81
N GLY A 141 10.64 5.13 -2.51
CA GLY A 141 10.79 4.55 -1.18
C GLY A 141 11.81 5.26 -0.28
N ASN A 142 12.31 6.43 -0.70
CA ASN A 142 13.23 7.28 0.06
C ASN A 142 14.48 6.52 0.56
N VAL A 143 14.93 6.80 1.80
CA VAL A 143 16.11 6.18 2.41
C VAL A 143 15.93 4.67 2.61
N ARG A 144 14.69 4.20 2.79
CA ARG A 144 14.40 2.75 2.94
C ARG A 144 14.70 2.00 1.64
N GLU A 145 14.32 2.55 0.51
CA GLU A 145 14.65 1.99 -0.82
C GLU A 145 16.15 2.05 -1.09
N LEU A 146 16.78 3.20 -0.84
CA LEU A 146 18.24 3.37 -1.00
C LEU A 146 19.01 2.33 -0.17
N ARG A 147 18.60 2.10 1.07
CA ARG A 147 19.20 1.06 1.93
C ARG A 147 19.08 -0.33 1.30
N ASN A 148 17.89 -0.71 0.83
CA ASN A 148 17.66 -2.00 0.18
C ASN A 148 18.51 -2.17 -1.08
N VAL A 149 18.70 -1.08 -1.84
CA VAL A 149 19.56 -1.06 -3.02
C VAL A 149 21.02 -1.32 -2.65
N ILE A 150 21.51 -0.69 -1.57
CA ILE A 150 22.89 -0.90 -1.09
C ILE A 150 23.07 -2.32 -0.55
N GLU A 151 22.12 -2.85 0.24
CA GLU A 151 22.13 -4.24 0.71
C GLU A 151 22.18 -5.23 -0.45
N ARG A 152 21.38 -5.00 -1.50
CA ARG A 152 21.40 -5.78 -2.72
C ARG A 152 22.74 -5.69 -3.45
N ALA A 153 23.34 -4.49 -3.51
CA ALA A 153 24.66 -4.31 -4.12
C ALA A 153 25.75 -5.12 -3.39
N CYS A 154 25.68 -5.20 -2.06
CA CYS A 154 26.60 -6.02 -1.25
C CYS A 154 26.48 -7.51 -1.57
N LEU A 155 25.25 -8.00 -1.84
CA LEU A 155 25.00 -9.40 -2.15
C LEU A 155 25.41 -9.76 -3.60
N LEU A 156 25.12 -8.88 -4.56
CA LEU A 156 25.38 -9.17 -5.98
C LEU A 156 26.83 -8.89 -6.40
N PHE A 157 27.48 -7.91 -5.74
CA PHE A 157 28.79 -7.40 -6.16
C PHE A 157 29.73 -7.22 -4.97
N PRO A 158 30.02 -8.26 -4.18
CA PRO A 158 30.85 -8.15 -2.99
C PRO A 158 32.26 -7.64 -3.31
N GLY A 159 32.64 -6.50 -2.74
CA GLY A 159 33.97 -5.92 -2.89
C GLY A 159 34.31 -5.38 -4.29
N SER A 160 33.34 -5.33 -5.20
CA SER A 160 33.54 -4.86 -6.57
C SER A 160 33.41 -3.34 -6.66
N LYS A 161 34.02 -2.73 -7.68
CA LYS A 161 33.80 -1.33 -8.03
C LYS A 161 32.61 -1.24 -8.99
N LEU A 162 31.61 -0.44 -8.63
CA LEU A 162 30.36 -0.29 -9.36
C LEU A 162 30.32 1.05 -10.10
N GLU A 163 30.01 0.95 -11.38
CA GLU A 163 29.81 2.07 -12.29
C GLU A 163 28.32 2.30 -12.59
N SER A 164 27.98 3.39 -13.30
CA SER A 164 26.60 3.75 -13.66
C SER A 164 25.82 2.60 -14.34
N LYS A 165 26.50 1.80 -15.17
CA LYS A 165 25.90 0.67 -15.86
C LYS A 165 25.39 -0.40 -14.88
N HIS A 166 26.22 -0.76 -13.88
CA HIS A 166 25.85 -1.73 -12.85
C HIS A 166 24.63 -1.26 -12.05
N VAL A 167 24.60 0.04 -11.73
CA VAL A 167 23.51 0.65 -10.99
C VAL A 167 22.19 0.60 -11.79
N ARG A 168 22.22 1.04 -13.05
CA ARG A 168 21.02 1.04 -13.91
C ARG A 168 20.50 -0.36 -14.21
N ASP A 169 21.40 -1.29 -14.56
CA ASP A 169 21.00 -2.60 -15.08
C ASP A 169 20.58 -3.57 -13.96
N HIS A 170 21.15 -3.42 -12.75
CA HIS A 170 21.00 -4.42 -11.69
C HIS A 170 20.40 -3.88 -10.39
N LEU A 171 20.60 -2.61 -10.07
CA LEU A 171 20.22 -2.07 -8.78
C LEU A 171 18.91 -1.22 -8.84
N LEU A 172 18.78 -0.35 -9.84
CA LEU A 172 17.63 0.56 -9.98
C LEU A 172 16.50 -0.01 -10.87
N ARG A 173 16.53 -1.27 -11.20
CA ARG A 173 15.52 -1.93 -12.05
C ARG A 173 14.12 -2.01 -11.47
N LEU A 174 13.97 -1.80 -10.19
CA LEU A 174 12.67 -1.65 -9.56
C LEU A 174 12.26 -0.17 -9.60
N ARG A 175 11.98 0.37 -10.79
CA ARG A 175 10.98 1.43 -10.86
C ARG A 175 9.73 0.85 -10.24
N ALA A 176 9.28 1.39 -9.12
CA ALA A 176 7.88 1.28 -8.81
C ALA A 176 7.17 1.88 -10.03
N PRO A 177 6.41 1.10 -10.80
CA PRO A 177 5.71 1.66 -11.93
C PRO A 177 4.86 2.81 -11.41
N SER A 178 4.81 3.91 -12.14
CA SER A 178 3.84 4.95 -11.84
C SER A 178 2.45 4.32 -11.82
N PRO A 179 1.46 4.85 -11.11
CA PRO A 179 0.10 4.31 -11.14
C PRO A 179 -0.44 4.08 -12.55
N THR A 180 0.03 4.87 -13.53
CA THR A 180 -0.28 4.71 -14.96
C THR A 180 0.49 3.52 -15.56
N GLU A 181 1.78 3.36 -15.24
CA GLU A 181 2.58 2.22 -15.71
C GLU A 181 2.16 0.89 -15.06
N GLU A 182 1.70 0.91 -13.79
CA GLU A 182 1.07 -0.26 -13.15
C GLU A 182 -0.23 -0.66 -13.84
N GLN A 183 -1.06 0.31 -14.19
CA GLN A 183 -2.27 0.07 -14.98
C GLN A 183 -1.93 -0.49 -16.36
N ASP A 184 -0.97 0.10 -17.08
CA ASP A 184 -0.56 -0.35 -18.40
C ASP A 184 0.11 -1.73 -18.34
N ALA A 185 0.91 -2.04 -17.31
CA ALA A 185 1.50 -3.35 -17.09
C ALA A 185 0.45 -4.40 -16.70
N LEU A 186 -0.56 -4.06 -15.90
CA LEU A 186 -1.71 -4.92 -15.62
C LEU A 186 -2.53 -5.21 -16.86
N TRP A 187 -2.72 -4.21 -17.75
CA TRP A 187 -3.39 -4.38 -19.03
C TRP A 187 -2.56 -5.24 -20.00
N ALA A 188 -1.26 -5.04 -20.07
CA ALA A 188 -0.34 -5.85 -20.88
C ALA A 188 -0.29 -7.32 -20.39
N ALA A 189 -0.18 -7.54 -19.08
CA ALA A 189 -0.20 -8.88 -18.48
C ALA A 189 -1.56 -9.59 -18.67
N SER A 190 -2.66 -8.86 -18.70
CA SER A 190 -3.98 -9.43 -19.01
C SER A 190 -4.15 -9.75 -20.49
N ALA A 191 -3.41 -9.08 -21.38
CA ALA A 191 -3.37 -9.38 -22.81
C ALA A 191 -2.54 -10.65 -23.12
N ASP A 192 -1.45 -10.91 -22.36
CA ASP A 192 -0.61 -12.12 -22.48
C ASP A 192 -1.24 -13.38 -21.88
N LEU A 193 -2.32 -13.24 -21.10
CA LEU A 193 -3.08 -14.37 -20.56
C LEU A 193 -4.12 -14.94 -21.55
N ARG A 194 -3.99 -14.66 -22.84
CA ARG A 194 -4.74 -15.40 -23.86
C ARG A 194 -4.18 -16.82 -23.92
N PRO A 195 -4.97 -17.86 -23.67
CA PRO A 195 -4.54 -19.22 -23.93
C PRO A 195 -4.26 -19.32 -25.44
N ASP A 196 -3.10 -19.90 -25.80
CA ASP A 196 -2.77 -20.31 -27.16
C ASP A 196 -3.90 -21.18 -27.68
N VAL A 197 -4.82 -20.61 -28.42
CA VAL A 197 -5.70 -21.35 -29.30
C VAL A 197 -4.88 -21.54 -30.58
N LEU A 198 -4.42 -22.77 -30.79
CA LEU A 198 -3.82 -23.25 -31.98
C LEU A 198 -4.53 -22.68 -33.22
N HIS A 199 -3.81 -21.90 -33.98
CA HIS A 199 -4.23 -21.47 -35.30
C HIS A 199 -4.19 -22.64 -36.25
N ASP A 200 -5.34 -23.17 -36.62
CA ASP A 200 -5.55 -23.76 -37.94
C ASP A 200 -6.66 -22.98 -38.63
N GLY A 201 -6.26 -22.30 -39.69
CA GLY A 201 -7.00 -22.01 -40.90
C GLY A 201 -8.24 -21.14 -40.87
N GLU A 202 -8.11 -20.02 -41.60
CA GLU A 202 -9.17 -19.28 -42.31
C GLU A 202 -9.99 -18.24 -41.58
N THR A 203 -9.61 -17.02 -41.87
CA THR A 203 -10.41 -15.77 -41.99
C THR A 203 -11.89 -15.84 -41.71
N ALA A 204 -12.29 -15.28 -40.56
CA ALA A 204 -13.49 -14.47 -40.42
C ALA A 204 -13.24 -13.51 -39.26
N GLU A 205 -13.27 -12.21 -39.55
CA GLU A 205 -13.36 -11.15 -38.55
C GLU A 205 -14.62 -11.37 -37.72
N THR A 206 -14.52 -12.15 -36.65
CA THR A 206 -15.55 -12.24 -35.63
C THR A 206 -15.35 -11.03 -34.73
N GLU A 207 -16.14 -9.98 -34.98
CA GLU A 207 -16.32 -8.88 -34.03
C GLU A 207 -16.51 -9.46 -32.63
N SER A 208 -15.62 -9.09 -31.71
CA SER A 208 -15.76 -9.49 -30.31
C SER A 208 -17.13 -8.99 -29.81
N PRO A 209 -18.02 -9.86 -29.34
CA PRO A 209 -19.36 -9.45 -28.91
C PRO A 209 -19.36 -8.57 -27.66
N LEU A 210 -18.21 -8.40 -27.03
CA LEU A 210 -18.07 -7.55 -25.84
C LEU A 210 -17.60 -6.14 -26.26
N PRO A 211 -18.21 -5.07 -25.74
CA PRO A 211 -17.77 -3.72 -26.02
C PRO A 211 -16.34 -3.53 -25.52
N HIS A 212 -15.47 -3.03 -26.40
CA HIS A 212 -14.08 -2.76 -26.06
C HIS A 212 -14.03 -1.69 -24.96
N PRO A 213 -13.16 -1.83 -23.96
CA PRO A 213 -13.06 -0.83 -22.85
C PRO A 213 -12.85 0.61 -23.30
N SER A 214 -12.27 0.85 -24.48
CA SER A 214 -12.15 2.19 -25.07
C SER A 214 -13.48 2.88 -25.37
N HIS A 215 -14.58 2.12 -25.56
CA HIS A 215 -15.90 2.69 -25.78
C HIS A 215 -16.44 3.45 -24.55
N TYR A 216 -15.90 3.18 -23.37
CA TYR A 216 -16.29 3.89 -22.15
C TYR A 216 -15.60 5.27 -22.02
N LYS A 217 -14.56 5.57 -22.83
CA LYS A 217 -13.86 6.86 -22.77
C LYS A 217 -14.79 8.04 -23.09
N ASP A 218 -15.73 7.80 -24.00
CA ASP A 218 -16.63 8.85 -24.47
C ASP A 218 -17.85 9.08 -23.55
N TRP A 219 -18.01 8.26 -22.52
CA TRP A 219 -19.15 8.38 -21.59
C TRP A 219 -19.16 9.72 -20.84
N PHE A 220 -17.98 10.24 -20.50
CA PHE A 220 -17.87 11.57 -19.88
C PHE A 220 -18.22 12.74 -20.81
N ALA A 221 -18.39 12.47 -22.11
CA ALA A 221 -18.98 13.45 -23.03
C ALA A 221 -20.51 13.54 -22.88
N TYR A 222 -21.14 12.51 -22.32
CA TYR A 222 -22.59 12.40 -22.15
C TYR A 222 -23.05 12.54 -20.69
N PHE A 223 -22.16 12.27 -19.72
CA PHE A 223 -22.48 12.27 -18.30
C PHE A 223 -21.42 13.04 -17.52
N ASP A 224 -21.85 14.00 -16.72
CA ASP A 224 -20.95 14.78 -15.85
C ASP A 224 -20.36 13.93 -14.71
N THR A 225 -21.12 12.93 -14.25
CA THR A 225 -20.71 12.02 -13.18
C THR A 225 -21.22 10.60 -13.46
N ILE A 226 -20.40 9.60 -13.15
CA ILE A 226 -20.76 8.19 -13.29
C ILE A 226 -20.54 7.50 -11.95
N ASP A 227 -21.58 6.89 -11.37
CA ASP A 227 -21.42 5.98 -10.24
C ASP A 227 -20.85 4.65 -10.73
N LEU A 228 -19.51 4.60 -10.79
CA LEU A 228 -18.79 3.44 -11.28
C LEU A 228 -19.10 2.16 -10.49
N ARG A 229 -19.29 2.28 -9.18
CA ARG A 229 -19.60 1.10 -8.34
C ARG A 229 -20.94 0.51 -8.70
N ARG A 230 -21.95 1.34 -8.86
CA ARG A 230 -23.28 0.93 -9.25
C ARG A 230 -23.29 0.34 -10.65
N HIS A 231 -22.65 1.00 -11.60
CA HIS A 231 -22.56 0.53 -12.97
C HIS A 231 -21.89 -0.84 -13.10
N LEU A 232 -20.74 -1.05 -12.42
CA LEU A 232 -20.07 -2.34 -12.43
C LEU A 232 -20.91 -3.44 -11.78
N GLN A 233 -21.68 -3.11 -10.75
CA GLN A 233 -22.61 -4.03 -10.12
C GLN A 233 -23.75 -4.41 -11.06
N ASP A 234 -24.32 -3.48 -11.79
CA ASP A 234 -25.39 -3.72 -12.77
C ASP A 234 -24.88 -4.62 -13.92
N VAL A 235 -23.66 -4.34 -14.44
CA VAL A 235 -23.02 -5.21 -15.45
C VAL A 235 -22.76 -6.62 -14.91
N GLU A 236 -22.33 -6.75 -13.67
CA GLU A 236 -22.08 -8.04 -13.02
C GLU A 236 -23.39 -8.86 -12.88
N ILE A 237 -24.48 -8.22 -12.50
CA ILE A 237 -25.81 -8.86 -12.41
C ILE A 237 -26.22 -9.42 -13.78
N VAL A 238 -26.18 -8.60 -14.82
CA VAL A 238 -26.59 -8.99 -16.17
C VAL A 238 -25.74 -10.17 -16.69
N LEU A 239 -24.43 -10.14 -16.46
CA LEU A 239 -23.54 -11.22 -16.91
C LEU A 239 -23.79 -12.53 -16.15
N ILE A 240 -24.09 -12.46 -14.85
CA ILE A 240 -24.43 -13.67 -14.05
C ILE A 240 -25.76 -14.23 -14.48
N GLU A 241 -26.79 -13.40 -14.69
CA GLU A 241 -28.11 -13.83 -15.14
C GLU A 241 -28.03 -14.48 -16.53
N ALA A 242 -27.33 -13.86 -17.48
CA ALA A 242 -27.13 -14.42 -18.83
C ALA A 242 -26.35 -15.75 -18.80
N ALA A 243 -25.33 -15.88 -17.92
CA ALA A 243 -24.63 -17.15 -17.79
C ALA A 243 -25.48 -18.26 -17.16
N LEU A 244 -26.36 -17.93 -16.22
CA LEU A 244 -27.29 -18.87 -15.62
C LEU A 244 -28.36 -19.30 -16.65
N GLU A 245 -28.90 -18.39 -17.42
CA GLU A 245 -29.85 -18.67 -18.48
C GLU A 245 -29.25 -19.59 -19.55
N LYS A 246 -28.04 -19.26 -20.04
CA LYS A 246 -27.29 -20.09 -21.00
C LYS A 246 -26.98 -21.50 -20.48
N SER A 247 -26.93 -21.68 -19.17
CA SER A 247 -26.56 -22.93 -18.49
C SER A 247 -27.78 -23.66 -17.89
N ASP A 248 -29.00 -23.34 -18.31
CA ASP A 248 -30.26 -23.93 -17.81
C ASP A 248 -30.32 -23.93 -16.26
N GLY A 249 -29.86 -22.86 -15.64
CA GLY A 249 -29.83 -22.69 -14.18
C GLY A 249 -28.75 -23.51 -13.47
N MET A 250 -27.87 -24.20 -14.16
CA MET A 250 -26.78 -24.99 -13.57
C MET A 250 -25.60 -24.07 -13.15
N VAL A 251 -25.52 -23.78 -11.86
CA VAL A 251 -24.50 -22.87 -11.28
C VAL A 251 -23.09 -23.31 -11.56
N SER A 252 -22.77 -24.58 -11.71
CA SER A 252 -21.42 -25.06 -12.06
C SER A 252 -21.04 -24.65 -13.47
N HIS A 253 -21.88 -24.84 -14.45
CA HIS A 253 -21.63 -24.46 -15.84
C HIS A 253 -21.63 -22.94 -16.03
N ALA A 254 -22.50 -22.21 -15.32
CA ALA A 254 -22.47 -20.75 -15.31
C ALA A 254 -21.17 -20.21 -14.72
N ALA A 255 -20.65 -20.83 -13.65
CA ALA A 255 -19.37 -20.45 -13.06
C ALA A 255 -18.21 -20.69 -14.03
N ASP A 256 -18.20 -21.83 -14.72
CA ASP A 256 -17.18 -22.14 -15.73
C ASP A 256 -17.22 -21.14 -16.91
N SER A 257 -18.43 -20.78 -17.38
CA SER A 257 -18.62 -19.79 -18.44
C SER A 257 -18.09 -18.38 -18.06
N LEU A 258 -18.20 -18.03 -16.78
CA LEU A 258 -17.71 -16.76 -16.24
C LEU A 258 -16.26 -16.85 -15.73
N LYS A 259 -15.59 -17.99 -15.87
CA LYS A 259 -14.24 -18.28 -15.33
C LYS A 259 -14.14 -18.02 -13.82
N LEU A 260 -15.23 -18.29 -13.08
CA LEU A 260 -15.28 -18.13 -11.63
C LEU A 260 -15.33 -19.51 -10.94
N ARG A 261 -14.90 -19.56 -9.69
CA ARG A 261 -15.17 -20.74 -8.85
C ARG A 261 -16.65 -20.78 -8.47
N ARG A 262 -17.24 -21.98 -8.44
CA ARG A 262 -18.65 -22.18 -8.06
C ARG A 262 -19.01 -21.51 -6.72
N THR A 263 -18.13 -21.57 -5.73
CA THR A 263 -18.33 -20.92 -4.43
C THR A 263 -18.40 -19.42 -4.55
N THR A 264 -17.49 -18.82 -5.34
CA THR A 264 -17.45 -17.37 -5.59
C THR A 264 -18.71 -16.89 -6.32
N LEU A 265 -19.23 -17.67 -7.30
CA LEU A 265 -20.47 -17.33 -7.99
C LEU A 265 -21.67 -17.38 -7.04
N ILE A 266 -21.76 -18.38 -6.17
CA ILE A 266 -22.83 -18.49 -5.16
C ILE A 266 -22.80 -17.31 -4.18
N GLU A 267 -21.61 -16.89 -3.72
CA GLU A 267 -21.46 -15.73 -2.85
C GLU A 267 -21.89 -14.42 -3.54
N LYS A 268 -21.50 -14.24 -4.81
CA LYS A 268 -21.92 -13.09 -5.62
C LYS A 268 -23.42 -13.07 -5.85
N MET A 269 -24.03 -14.20 -6.21
CA MET A 269 -25.47 -14.31 -6.37
C MET A 269 -26.23 -13.95 -5.08
N LYS A 270 -25.77 -14.42 -3.93
CA LYS A 270 -26.37 -14.06 -2.62
C LYS A 270 -26.23 -12.57 -2.33
N LYS A 271 -25.06 -11.99 -2.58
CA LYS A 271 -24.79 -10.57 -2.35
C LYS A 271 -25.61 -9.67 -3.26
N LEU A 272 -25.84 -10.09 -4.50
CA LEU A 272 -26.57 -9.36 -5.53
C LEU A 272 -28.06 -9.69 -5.58
N LEU A 273 -28.54 -10.56 -4.68
CA LEU A 273 -29.93 -11.01 -4.59
C LEU A 273 -30.46 -11.68 -5.87
N ILE A 274 -29.57 -12.28 -6.66
CA ILE A 274 -29.95 -13.00 -7.91
C ILE A 274 -30.55 -14.35 -7.54
N GLN A 275 -31.80 -14.58 -7.99
CA GLN A 275 -32.48 -15.85 -7.80
C GLN A 275 -32.14 -16.80 -8.95
N LYS A 276 -32.13 -18.12 -8.66
CA LYS A 276 -32.04 -19.11 -9.73
C LYS A 276 -33.29 -19.02 -10.60
N PRO A 277 -33.15 -19.03 -11.94
CA PRO A 277 -34.33 -19.21 -12.79
C PRO A 277 -35.01 -20.54 -12.42
N ILE A 278 -36.27 -20.46 -12.12
CA ILE A 278 -37.14 -21.64 -11.89
C ILE A 278 -37.45 -22.20 -13.28
N VAL A 279 -36.88 -23.35 -13.61
CA VAL A 279 -37.24 -24.14 -14.79
C VAL A 279 -38.51 -24.93 -14.49
#